data_069bf8f0dc7f6fccc9d1e9822b637022
#
_entry.id   069bf8f0dc7f6fccc9d1e9822b637022
#
_cell.length_a   1.000
_cell.length_b   1.000
_cell.length_c   1.000
_cell.angle_alpha   90.00
_cell.angle_beta   90.00
_cell.angle_gamma   90.00
#
_symmetry.space_group_name_H-M   'P 1'
#
loop_
_entity.id
_entity.type
_entity.pdbx_description
1 polymer ?
#
loop_
_entity_poly.entity_id
_entity_poly.type
_entity_poly.pdbx_seq_one_letter_code
_entity_poly.pdbx_strand_id
1 'polypeptide(L)'
;MTTYMYTDKQLNELNQGPNVYSVNPEYAQRKENRTNIVSAKPDSELKKGETNTITTSDGQEFRVIATKVDSKTGFDGMAVAPIVNGLPDYKSVAVISAGTDPKSPVNKLGPLTRDAAGAVEARQTYLSPQYKVADQFVKEIMDNPQYEVSKLSGYSQGAYMLKLGAKYHIPTTTFNAWFKYGALTEEEKQFLEKNSAMFVDYRRKNDDVVRYNDFNHPEWFTSQNDISNSIPKTIYWIDGTSHRIDEWIFDPVTGQVIDSKVGRPLVSGLYKAVAESAILAT
;
A
#
# COMPACT_ATOMS: atom_id res chain seq x y z
N MET A 1 4.40 -5.79 -25.06
CA MET A 1 5.39 -5.80 -23.92
C MET A 1 4.69 -6.34 -22.71
N THR A 2 5.29 -7.27 -21.99
CA THR A 2 4.70 -7.86 -20.78
C THR A 2 4.81 -6.84 -19.64
N THR A 3 3.69 -6.50 -18.98
CA THR A 3 3.67 -5.63 -17.80
C THR A 3 4.53 -6.25 -16.69
N TYR A 4 5.33 -5.45 -16.00
CA TYR A 4 6.14 -5.90 -14.87
C TYR A 4 5.24 -6.43 -13.75
N MET A 5 5.60 -7.57 -13.18
CA MET A 5 4.86 -8.24 -12.10
C MET A 5 5.54 -7.94 -10.76
N TYR A 6 4.94 -7.05 -9.98
CA TYR A 6 5.40 -6.79 -8.61
C TYR A 6 5.18 -8.01 -7.71
N THR A 7 6.22 -8.41 -6.96
CA THR A 7 6.06 -9.43 -5.92
C THR A 7 5.47 -8.82 -4.64
N ASP A 8 4.85 -9.65 -3.79
CA ASP A 8 4.34 -9.19 -2.49
C ASP A 8 5.47 -8.61 -1.63
N LYS A 9 6.66 -9.22 -1.68
CA LYS A 9 7.84 -8.76 -0.96
C LYS A 9 8.27 -7.37 -1.40
N GLN A 10 8.34 -7.10 -2.70
CA GLN A 10 8.65 -5.77 -3.23
C GLN A 10 7.62 -4.73 -2.77
N LEU A 11 6.33 -5.03 -2.90
CA LEU A 11 5.27 -4.14 -2.44
C LEU A 11 5.32 -3.90 -0.94
N ASN A 12 5.60 -4.94 -0.16
CA ASN A 12 5.79 -4.81 1.29
C ASN A 12 6.94 -3.87 1.63
N GLU A 13 8.12 -4.08 1.02
CA GLU A 13 9.28 -3.23 1.24
C GLU A 13 9.04 -1.79 0.79
N LEU A 14 8.36 -1.56 -0.34
CA LEU A 14 7.97 -0.22 -0.79
C LEU A 14 7.04 0.49 0.21
N ASN A 15 6.24 -0.26 0.97
CA ASN A 15 5.39 0.28 2.04
C ASN A 15 6.12 0.55 3.37
N GLN A 16 7.41 0.24 3.49
CA GLN A 16 8.18 0.42 4.72
C GLN A 16 8.72 1.84 4.91
N GLY A 17 9.17 2.12 6.13
CA GLY A 17 9.67 3.42 6.56
C GLY A 17 10.75 4.05 5.68
N PRO A 18 11.84 3.33 5.30
CA PRO A 18 12.90 3.88 4.46
C PRO A 18 12.43 4.32 3.05
N ASN A 19 11.26 3.88 2.63
CA ASN A 19 10.70 4.08 1.29
C ASN A 19 9.54 5.08 1.33
N VAL A 20 8.28 4.62 1.33
CA VAL A 20 7.14 5.53 1.18
C VAL A 20 7.02 6.58 2.29
N TYR A 21 7.35 6.28 3.53
CA TYR A 21 7.30 7.28 4.60
C TYR A 21 8.42 8.32 4.45
N SER A 22 9.55 7.93 3.86
CA SER A 22 10.70 8.81 3.67
C SER A 22 10.55 9.81 2.52
N VAL A 23 9.39 9.83 1.82
CA VAL A 23 9.02 10.96 0.95
C VAL A 23 8.81 12.24 1.77
N ASN A 24 8.47 12.07 3.06
CA ASN A 24 8.32 13.15 4.02
C ASN A 24 9.68 13.47 4.68
N PRO A 25 10.27 14.64 4.44
CA PRO A 25 11.54 15.01 5.05
C PRO A 25 11.53 14.99 6.58
N GLU A 26 10.41 15.33 7.21
CA GLU A 26 10.29 15.28 8.68
C GLU A 26 10.42 13.84 9.20
N TYR A 27 9.83 12.88 8.50
CA TYR A 27 9.98 11.46 8.83
C TYR A 27 11.43 11.01 8.63
N ALA A 28 11.98 11.24 7.45
CA ALA A 28 13.31 10.76 7.06
C ALA A 28 14.44 11.29 7.96
N GLN A 29 14.33 12.54 8.41
CA GLN A 29 15.35 13.22 9.21
C GLN A 29 15.26 12.99 10.71
N ARG A 30 14.20 12.31 11.21
CA ARG A 30 14.11 11.97 12.63
C ARG A 30 15.31 11.15 13.09
N LYS A 31 15.74 11.39 14.31
CA LYS A 31 16.91 10.71 14.91
C LYS A 31 16.81 9.19 14.86
N GLU A 32 15.62 8.64 15.01
CA GLU A 32 15.34 7.21 14.99
C GLU A 32 15.30 6.62 13.57
N ASN A 33 14.97 7.41 12.55
CA ASN A 33 14.84 6.92 11.16
C ASN A 33 16.15 7.06 10.38
N ARG A 34 16.66 8.28 10.25
CA ARG A 34 17.92 8.60 9.54
C ARG A 34 18.04 7.96 8.16
N THR A 35 16.95 8.04 7.40
CA THR A 35 16.86 7.53 6.04
C THR A 35 17.16 8.65 5.04
N ASN A 36 17.45 8.28 3.78
CA ASN A 36 17.47 9.25 2.70
C ASN A 36 16.04 9.74 2.43
N ILE A 37 15.91 11.02 2.09
CA ILE A 37 14.65 11.58 1.62
C ILE A 37 14.38 11.01 0.22
N VAL A 38 13.23 10.34 0.06
CA VAL A 38 12.77 9.82 -1.23
C VAL A 38 12.17 10.97 -2.05
N SER A 39 12.68 11.17 -3.26
CA SER A 39 12.35 12.31 -4.11
C SER A 39 12.18 11.87 -5.56
N ALA A 40 11.31 12.54 -6.31
CA ALA A 40 11.16 12.34 -7.76
C ALA A 40 12.06 13.24 -8.62
N LYS A 41 13.00 13.94 -8.02
CA LYS A 41 13.94 14.82 -8.74
C LYS A 41 14.83 14.01 -9.69
N PRO A 42 15.24 14.60 -10.83
CA PRO A 42 16.25 13.99 -11.68
C PRO A 42 17.59 13.89 -10.94
N ASP A 43 18.47 13.01 -11.37
CA ASP A 43 19.76 12.73 -10.72
C ASP A 43 20.62 13.98 -10.55
N SER A 44 20.56 14.91 -11.51
CA SER A 44 21.32 16.18 -11.49
C SER A 44 20.86 17.17 -10.40
N GLU A 45 19.67 16.97 -9.84
CA GLU A 45 19.06 17.86 -8.83
C GLU A 45 19.02 17.24 -7.43
N LEU A 46 19.45 15.98 -7.30
CA LEU A 46 19.50 15.31 -6.00
C LEU A 46 20.55 15.97 -5.09
N LYS A 47 20.12 16.24 -3.86
CA LYS A 47 21.01 16.72 -2.80
C LYS A 47 21.57 15.55 -2.00
N LYS A 48 22.64 15.81 -1.25
CA LYS A 48 23.16 14.83 -0.30
C LYS A 48 22.06 14.41 0.68
N GLY A 49 21.83 13.11 0.80
CA GLY A 49 20.77 12.56 1.65
C GLY A 49 19.40 12.46 0.96
N GLU A 50 19.32 12.71 -0.34
CA GLU A 50 18.16 12.42 -1.18
C GLU A 50 18.42 11.21 -2.08
N THR A 51 17.35 10.50 -2.45
CA THR A 51 17.39 9.42 -3.44
C THR A 51 16.13 9.43 -4.30
N ASN A 52 16.27 9.10 -5.57
CA ASN A 52 15.15 8.88 -6.49
C ASN A 52 15.08 7.43 -6.98
N THR A 53 15.86 6.55 -6.37
CA THR A 53 15.88 5.13 -6.68
C THR A 53 15.79 4.33 -5.38
N ILE A 54 14.90 3.36 -5.35
CA ILE A 54 14.70 2.44 -4.24
C ILE A 54 15.15 1.07 -4.72
N THR A 55 16.01 0.40 -3.94
CA THR A 55 16.42 -0.99 -4.20
C THR A 55 15.80 -1.89 -3.14
N THR A 56 15.02 -2.87 -3.57
CA THR A 56 14.46 -3.91 -2.68
C THR A 56 15.49 -5.01 -2.40
N SER A 57 15.25 -5.80 -1.36
CA SER A 57 16.22 -6.79 -0.88
C SER A 57 16.50 -7.94 -1.85
N ASP A 58 15.65 -8.11 -2.87
CA ASP A 58 15.88 -9.03 -3.99
C ASP A 58 16.73 -8.41 -5.13
N GLY A 59 17.20 -7.17 -4.95
CA GLY A 59 18.04 -6.46 -5.90
C GLY A 59 17.28 -5.70 -6.98
N GLN A 60 15.93 -5.73 -6.97
CA GLN A 60 15.15 -4.92 -7.93
C GLN A 60 15.22 -3.44 -7.59
N GLU A 61 15.47 -2.63 -8.60
CA GLU A 61 15.48 -1.18 -8.48
C GLU A 61 14.17 -0.57 -9.02
N PHE A 62 13.73 0.49 -8.37
CA PHE A 62 12.54 1.26 -8.73
C PHE A 62 12.89 2.74 -8.82
N ARG A 63 12.58 3.36 -9.95
CA ARG A 63 12.69 4.82 -10.12
C ARG A 63 11.47 5.49 -9.49
N VAL A 64 11.70 6.40 -8.57
CA VAL A 64 10.63 7.26 -8.02
C VAL A 64 10.29 8.32 -9.05
N ILE A 65 9.04 8.36 -9.51
CA ILE A 65 8.59 9.24 -10.58
C ILE A 65 7.68 10.37 -10.08
N ALA A 66 7.07 10.20 -8.93
CA ALA A 66 6.30 11.24 -8.24
C ALA A 66 6.27 10.98 -6.74
N THR A 67 6.17 12.04 -5.96
CA THR A 67 5.97 11.99 -4.51
C THR A 67 4.91 13.00 -4.09
N LYS A 68 4.14 12.68 -3.06
CA LYS A 68 3.14 13.57 -2.47
C LYS A 68 3.22 13.53 -0.96
N VAL A 69 3.33 14.72 -0.36
CA VAL A 69 3.23 14.91 1.10
C VAL A 69 2.12 15.93 1.33
N ASP A 70 1.12 15.57 2.12
CA ASP A 70 0.08 16.50 2.53
C ASP A 70 0.02 16.62 4.05
N SER A 71 0.61 17.70 4.57
CA SER A 71 0.66 17.99 5.99
C SER A 71 -0.71 18.28 6.63
N LYS A 72 -1.76 18.47 5.84
CA LYS A 72 -3.12 18.71 6.37
C LYS A 72 -3.80 17.42 6.78
N THR A 73 -3.62 16.37 6.01
CA THR A 73 -4.23 15.04 6.25
C THR A 73 -3.24 14.01 6.77
N GLY A 74 -1.93 14.29 6.69
CA GLY A 74 -0.88 13.32 6.99
C GLY A 74 -0.64 12.31 5.86
N PHE A 75 -1.13 12.59 4.64
CA PHE A 75 -0.88 11.72 3.50
C PHE A 75 0.56 11.80 3.04
N ASP A 76 1.22 10.63 2.97
CA ASP A 76 2.51 10.44 2.34
C ASP A 76 2.37 9.34 1.27
N GLY A 77 2.78 9.64 0.05
CA GLY A 77 2.67 8.69 -1.07
C GLY A 77 3.73 8.88 -2.12
N MET A 78 3.98 7.82 -2.88
CA MET A 78 4.90 7.84 -4.03
C MET A 78 4.37 7.02 -5.19
N ALA A 79 4.81 7.36 -6.39
CA ALA A 79 4.70 6.53 -7.57
C ALA A 79 6.08 6.07 -8.01
N VAL A 80 6.21 4.80 -8.34
CA VAL A 80 7.47 4.19 -8.75
C VAL A 80 7.32 3.40 -10.05
N ALA A 81 8.37 3.39 -10.87
CA ALA A 81 8.49 2.56 -12.06
C ALA A 81 9.64 1.56 -11.86
N PRO A 82 9.44 0.26 -12.13
CA PRO A 82 10.54 -0.72 -12.03
C PRO A 82 11.60 -0.42 -13.08
N ILE A 83 12.87 -0.57 -12.70
CA ILE A 83 13.98 -0.45 -13.64
C ILE A 83 14.21 -1.82 -14.28
N VAL A 84 13.93 -1.92 -15.56
CA VAL A 84 14.07 -3.15 -16.36
C VAL A 84 15.12 -2.91 -17.44
N ASN A 85 16.14 -3.75 -17.50
CA ASN A 85 17.27 -3.58 -18.43
C ASN A 85 17.92 -2.18 -18.34
N GLY A 86 18.02 -1.63 -17.14
CA GLY A 86 18.62 -0.32 -16.87
C GLY A 86 17.76 0.90 -17.16
N LEU A 87 16.51 0.71 -17.58
CA LEU A 87 15.57 1.80 -17.88
C LEU A 87 14.28 1.67 -17.06
N PRO A 88 13.70 2.80 -16.61
CA PRO A 88 12.40 2.78 -15.95
C PRO A 88 11.29 2.32 -16.91
N ASP A 89 10.53 1.31 -16.49
CA ASP A 89 9.33 0.86 -17.22
C ASP A 89 8.10 1.68 -16.79
N TYR A 90 7.84 2.75 -17.49
CA TYR A 90 6.72 3.65 -17.23
C TYR A 90 5.35 3.04 -17.58
N LYS A 91 5.32 1.84 -18.17
CA LYS A 91 4.07 1.08 -18.42
C LYS A 91 3.70 0.15 -17.26
N SER A 92 4.51 0.15 -16.22
CA SER A 92 4.31 -0.71 -15.04
C SER A 92 4.42 0.09 -13.74
N VAL A 93 3.80 1.26 -13.67
CA VAL A 93 3.88 2.14 -12.50
C VAL A 93 3.08 1.58 -11.33
N ALA A 94 3.68 1.57 -10.13
CA ALA A 94 2.96 1.34 -8.88
C ALA A 94 2.79 2.64 -8.10
N VAL A 95 1.60 2.84 -7.51
CA VAL A 95 1.35 3.93 -6.56
C VAL A 95 1.20 3.35 -5.15
N ILE A 96 2.00 3.88 -4.23
CA ILE A 96 2.13 3.40 -2.85
C ILE A 96 1.67 4.50 -1.89
N SER A 97 0.83 4.13 -0.92
CA SER A 97 0.38 5.02 0.17
C SER A 97 0.90 4.53 1.51
N ALA A 98 1.56 5.39 2.25
CA ALA A 98 2.01 5.11 3.62
C ALA A 98 0.82 4.83 4.55
N GLY A 99 1.06 4.04 5.58
CA GLY A 99 0.17 3.93 6.72
C GLY A 99 0.32 5.11 7.69
N THR A 100 -0.26 4.98 8.87
CA THR A 100 -0.17 6.01 9.91
C THR A 100 1.27 6.20 10.40
N ASP A 101 1.71 7.44 10.45
CA ASP A 101 2.88 7.86 11.20
C ASP A 101 2.45 8.48 12.55
N PRO A 102 2.50 7.73 13.65
CA PRO A 102 1.99 8.21 14.94
C PRO A 102 2.81 9.35 15.54
N LYS A 103 3.99 9.64 14.98
CA LYS A 103 4.87 10.74 15.41
C LYS A 103 4.81 11.96 14.50
N SER A 104 3.97 11.93 13.48
CA SER A 104 3.79 13.08 12.58
C SER A 104 3.19 14.27 13.35
N PRO A 105 3.81 15.46 13.32
CA PRO A 105 3.36 16.59 14.11
C PRO A 105 2.03 17.14 13.62
N VAL A 106 1.09 17.34 14.57
CA VAL A 106 -0.16 18.08 14.32
C VAL A 106 -0.06 19.45 14.97
N ASN A 107 0.34 20.46 14.21
CA ASN A 107 0.18 21.87 14.61
C ASN A 107 0.47 22.16 16.10
N LYS A 108 1.50 21.58 16.68
CA LYS A 108 1.88 21.77 18.10
C LYS A 108 0.85 21.31 19.13
N LEU A 109 -0.08 20.44 18.81
CA LEU A 109 -1.12 19.93 19.72
C LEU A 109 -0.65 18.72 20.55
N GLY A 110 0.60 18.71 21.02
CA GLY A 110 1.12 17.66 21.90
C GLY A 110 1.35 16.32 21.19
N PRO A 111 1.17 15.18 21.87
CA PRO A 111 1.49 13.86 21.31
C PRO A 111 0.52 13.37 20.24
N LEU A 112 -0.61 14.04 20.03
CA LEU A 112 -1.57 13.68 19.01
C LEU A 112 -1.10 14.20 17.65
N THR A 113 -0.86 13.32 16.71
CA THR A 113 -0.42 13.66 15.36
C THR A 113 -1.59 13.78 14.38
N ARG A 114 -1.37 14.41 13.23
CA ARG A 114 -2.37 14.45 12.14
C ARG A 114 -2.72 13.06 11.66
N ASP A 115 -1.72 12.20 11.51
CA ASP A 115 -1.93 10.82 11.09
C ASP A 115 -2.72 10.03 12.12
N ALA A 116 -2.40 10.20 13.41
CA ALA A 116 -3.18 9.58 14.47
C ALA A 116 -4.61 10.12 14.51
N ALA A 117 -4.80 11.43 14.33
CA ALA A 117 -6.13 12.01 14.21
C ALA A 117 -6.88 11.49 12.99
N GLY A 118 -6.22 11.43 11.85
CA GLY A 118 -6.78 10.84 10.63
C GLY A 118 -7.17 9.38 10.79
N ALA A 119 -6.35 8.60 11.50
CA ALA A 119 -6.67 7.21 11.83
C ALA A 119 -7.91 7.12 12.75
N VAL A 120 -8.04 8.01 13.71
CA VAL A 120 -9.25 8.08 14.58
C VAL A 120 -10.49 8.44 13.78
N GLU A 121 -10.40 9.42 12.87
CA GLU A 121 -11.51 9.79 11.99
C GLU A 121 -11.91 8.64 11.07
N ALA A 122 -10.94 7.92 10.51
CA ALA A 122 -11.18 6.73 9.68
C ALA A 122 -11.96 5.65 10.43
N ARG A 123 -11.76 5.53 11.75
CA ARG A 123 -12.53 4.62 12.60
C ARG A 123 -14.02 4.94 12.62
N GLN A 124 -14.36 6.23 12.60
CA GLN A 124 -15.74 6.69 12.69
C GLN A 124 -16.43 6.69 11.30
N THR A 125 -15.70 7.06 10.27
CA THR A 125 -16.24 7.25 8.93
C THR A 125 -15.98 6.10 7.96
N TYR A 126 -15.25 5.07 8.38
CA TYR A 126 -14.78 3.93 7.56
C TYR A 126 -13.83 4.33 6.43
N LEU A 127 -13.50 5.60 6.30
CA LEU A 127 -12.64 6.11 5.24
C LEU A 127 -11.75 7.23 5.77
N SER A 128 -10.43 7.07 5.63
CA SER A 128 -9.45 8.06 6.05
C SER A 128 -9.63 9.40 5.34
N PRO A 129 -9.43 10.53 6.01
CA PRO A 129 -9.33 11.84 5.38
C PRO A 129 -8.25 11.92 4.29
N GLN A 130 -7.23 11.09 4.37
CA GLN A 130 -6.19 10.97 3.36
C GLN A 130 -6.70 10.45 2.02
N TYR A 131 -7.83 9.73 2.00
CA TYR A 131 -8.39 9.12 0.80
C TYR A 131 -8.55 10.11 -0.37
N LYS A 132 -9.06 11.32 -0.09
CA LYS A 132 -9.26 12.33 -1.14
C LYS A 132 -7.95 12.80 -1.77
N VAL A 133 -6.90 12.91 -0.95
CA VAL A 133 -5.57 13.29 -1.43
C VAL A 133 -4.94 12.15 -2.23
N ALA A 134 -5.11 10.91 -1.76
CA ALA A 134 -4.67 9.72 -2.48
C ALA A 134 -5.40 9.57 -3.83
N ASP A 135 -6.71 9.78 -3.87
CA ASP A 135 -7.52 9.74 -5.10
C ASP A 135 -7.01 10.76 -6.13
N GLN A 136 -6.79 11.99 -5.70
CA GLN A 136 -6.21 13.01 -6.55
C GLN A 136 -4.82 12.64 -7.05
N PHE A 137 -3.96 12.12 -6.17
CA PHE A 137 -2.60 11.73 -6.53
C PHE A 137 -2.58 10.58 -7.54
N VAL A 138 -3.37 9.52 -7.32
CA VAL A 138 -3.50 8.42 -8.28
C VAL A 138 -3.99 8.94 -9.64
N LYS A 139 -4.99 9.82 -9.63
CA LYS A 139 -5.53 10.42 -10.85
C LYS A 139 -4.48 11.28 -11.57
N GLU A 140 -3.71 12.11 -10.87
CA GLU A 140 -2.62 12.91 -11.44
C GLU A 140 -1.58 12.01 -12.17
N ILE A 141 -1.25 10.84 -11.61
CA ILE A 141 -0.33 9.89 -12.27
C ILE A 141 -0.98 9.27 -13.50
N MET A 142 -2.25 8.85 -13.41
CA MET A 142 -2.99 8.24 -14.53
C MET A 142 -3.22 9.22 -15.69
N ASP A 143 -3.43 10.50 -15.40
CA ASP A 143 -3.66 11.53 -16.42
C ASP A 143 -2.37 11.89 -17.19
N ASN A 144 -1.20 11.46 -16.70
CA ASN A 144 0.05 11.66 -17.42
C ASN A 144 0.21 10.59 -18.53
N PRO A 145 0.22 10.98 -19.83
CA PRO A 145 0.25 10.04 -20.94
C PRO A 145 1.53 9.19 -21.03
N GLN A 146 2.56 9.54 -20.28
CA GLN A 146 3.80 8.76 -20.22
C GLN A 146 3.68 7.54 -19.31
N TYR A 147 2.72 7.53 -18.37
CA TYR A 147 2.61 6.54 -17.32
C TYR A 147 1.38 5.65 -17.51
N GLU A 148 1.53 4.39 -17.14
CA GLU A 148 0.44 3.45 -17.00
C GLU A 148 0.49 2.86 -15.58
N VAL A 149 -0.54 3.13 -14.79
CA VAL A 149 -0.61 2.64 -13.41
C VAL A 149 -1.11 1.20 -13.43
N SER A 150 -0.23 0.27 -13.15
CA SER A 150 -0.50 -1.17 -13.17
C SER A 150 -0.70 -1.78 -11.78
N LYS A 151 -0.38 -1.04 -10.71
CA LYS A 151 -0.47 -1.53 -9.33
C LYS A 151 -0.74 -0.42 -8.32
N LEU A 152 -1.58 -0.71 -7.34
CA LEU A 152 -1.72 0.09 -6.12
C LEU A 152 -1.31 -0.74 -4.90
N SER A 153 -0.76 -0.07 -3.88
CA SER A 153 -0.46 -0.73 -2.61
C SER A 153 -0.56 0.23 -1.44
N GLY A 154 -0.92 -0.31 -0.28
CA GLY A 154 -1.03 0.45 0.96
C GLY A 154 -0.89 -0.44 2.19
N TYR A 155 -0.53 0.17 3.31
CA TYR A 155 -0.39 -0.48 4.60
C TYR A 155 -1.22 0.23 5.65
N SER A 156 -1.86 -0.54 6.55
CA SER A 156 -2.64 0.01 7.67
C SER A 156 -3.71 1.00 7.18
N GLN A 157 -3.66 2.26 7.61
CA GLN A 157 -4.55 3.33 7.15
C GLN A 157 -4.51 3.52 5.62
N GLY A 158 -3.36 3.31 4.98
CA GLY A 158 -3.20 3.41 3.53
C GLY A 158 -3.95 2.34 2.73
N ALA A 159 -4.59 1.38 3.39
CA ALA A 159 -5.37 0.32 2.73
C ALA A 159 -6.65 0.83 2.03
N TYR A 160 -7.01 2.11 2.14
CA TYR A 160 -8.03 2.74 1.28
C TYR A 160 -7.65 2.67 -0.22
N MET A 161 -6.41 2.32 -0.53
CA MET A 161 -6.00 2.00 -1.90
C MET A 161 -6.81 0.85 -2.52
N LEU A 162 -7.41 -0.05 -1.71
CA LEU A 162 -8.38 -1.05 -2.19
C LEU A 162 -9.60 -0.41 -2.86
N LYS A 163 -10.12 0.67 -2.27
CA LYS A 163 -11.23 1.42 -2.86
C LYS A 163 -10.81 2.11 -4.17
N LEU A 164 -9.61 2.69 -4.22
CA LEU A 164 -9.09 3.29 -5.44
C LEU A 164 -8.83 2.23 -6.52
N GLY A 165 -8.33 1.06 -6.15
CA GLY A 165 -8.17 -0.07 -7.06
C GLY A 165 -9.52 -0.51 -7.67
N ALA A 166 -10.56 -0.62 -6.85
CA ALA A 166 -11.91 -0.94 -7.33
C ALA A 166 -12.48 0.17 -8.22
N LYS A 167 -12.27 1.44 -7.84
CA LYS A 167 -12.74 2.62 -8.59
C LYS A 167 -12.08 2.74 -9.97
N TYR A 168 -10.77 2.53 -10.04
CA TYR A 168 -9.98 2.72 -11.27
C TYR A 168 -9.63 1.42 -12.00
N HIS A 169 -10.13 0.29 -11.51
CA HIS A 169 -9.89 -1.04 -12.08
C HIS A 169 -8.40 -1.42 -12.11
N ILE A 170 -7.67 -1.08 -11.03
CA ILE A 170 -6.24 -1.32 -10.92
C ILE A 170 -5.97 -2.41 -9.89
N PRO A 171 -5.15 -3.44 -10.22
CA PRO A 171 -4.72 -4.47 -9.27
C PRO A 171 -4.12 -3.87 -8.00
N THR A 172 -4.56 -4.34 -6.84
CA THR A 172 -4.18 -3.74 -5.54
C THR A 172 -3.75 -4.81 -4.54
N THR A 173 -2.66 -4.55 -3.83
CA THR A 173 -2.19 -5.38 -2.71
C THR A 173 -2.04 -4.52 -1.46
N THR A 174 -2.62 -4.93 -0.34
CA THR A 174 -2.52 -4.24 0.94
C THR A 174 -2.06 -5.16 2.06
N PHE A 175 -1.50 -4.56 3.11
CA PHE A 175 -0.98 -5.26 4.28
C PHE A 175 -1.56 -4.69 5.56
N ASN A 176 -1.99 -5.56 6.50
CA ASN A 176 -2.55 -5.17 7.80
C ASN A 176 -3.62 -4.07 7.64
N ALA A 177 -4.54 -4.27 6.71
CA ALA A 177 -5.45 -3.23 6.27
C ALA A 177 -6.33 -2.68 7.39
N TRP A 178 -6.30 -1.37 7.55
CA TRP A 178 -7.27 -0.63 8.34
C TRP A 178 -8.34 -0.05 7.42
N PHE A 179 -9.15 -0.93 6.87
CA PHE A 179 -10.14 -0.61 5.85
C PHE A 179 -11.37 -1.49 5.98
N LYS A 180 -12.57 -0.90 5.88
CA LYS A 180 -13.84 -1.61 5.83
C LYS A 180 -14.39 -1.63 4.41
N TYR A 181 -14.73 -2.81 3.93
CA TYR A 181 -15.33 -2.99 2.60
C TYR A 181 -16.73 -2.34 2.49
N GLY A 182 -17.37 -2.02 3.60
CA GLY A 182 -18.58 -1.19 3.63
C GLY A 182 -18.39 0.23 3.11
N ALA A 183 -17.15 0.72 2.98
CA ALA A 183 -16.84 2.01 2.36
C ALA A 183 -16.87 1.98 0.82
N LEU A 184 -16.96 0.82 0.20
CA LEU A 184 -17.09 0.67 -1.26
C LEU A 184 -18.50 1.05 -1.71
N THR A 185 -18.61 1.66 -2.89
CA THR A 185 -19.90 1.80 -3.59
C THR A 185 -20.37 0.46 -4.14
N GLU A 186 -21.62 0.37 -4.56
CA GLU A 186 -22.13 -0.88 -5.14
C GLU A 186 -21.41 -1.26 -6.44
N GLU A 187 -21.04 -0.28 -7.28
CA GLU A 187 -20.25 -0.52 -8.49
C GLU A 187 -18.84 -1.04 -8.15
N GLU A 188 -18.19 -0.44 -7.14
CA GLU A 188 -16.87 -0.87 -6.67
C GLU A 188 -16.92 -2.30 -6.09
N LYS A 189 -17.95 -2.65 -5.32
CA LYS A 189 -18.17 -4.00 -4.80
C LYS A 189 -18.35 -5.02 -5.93
N GLN A 190 -19.25 -4.72 -6.87
CA GLN A 190 -19.51 -5.59 -8.02
C GLN A 190 -18.25 -5.81 -8.87
N PHE A 191 -17.47 -4.75 -9.11
CA PHE A 191 -16.20 -4.87 -9.82
C PHE A 191 -15.23 -5.79 -9.06
N LEU A 192 -15.06 -5.55 -7.78
CA LEU A 192 -14.13 -6.29 -6.94
C LEU A 192 -14.52 -7.77 -6.79
N GLU A 193 -15.83 -8.08 -6.66
CA GLU A 193 -16.34 -9.45 -6.65
C GLU A 193 -16.05 -10.19 -7.97
N LYS A 194 -16.34 -9.52 -9.09
CA LYS A 194 -16.13 -10.09 -10.43
C LYS A 194 -14.64 -10.29 -10.74
N ASN A 195 -13.77 -9.42 -10.21
CA ASN A 195 -12.34 -9.38 -10.48
C ASN A 195 -11.50 -9.63 -9.21
N SER A 196 -11.96 -10.51 -8.32
CA SER A 196 -11.34 -10.73 -7.01
C SER A 196 -9.85 -11.12 -7.08
N ALA A 197 -9.40 -11.72 -8.18
CA ALA A 197 -8.00 -12.05 -8.41
C ALA A 197 -7.07 -10.82 -8.54
N MET A 198 -7.62 -9.63 -8.83
CA MET A 198 -6.86 -8.39 -8.89
C MET A 198 -6.57 -7.79 -7.51
N PHE A 199 -7.22 -8.29 -6.45
CA PHE A 199 -7.19 -7.69 -5.12
C PHE A 199 -6.66 -8.68 -4.09
N VAL A 200 -5.61 -8.27 -3.38
CA VAL A 200 -4.99 -9.08 -2.33
C VAL A 200 -4.86 -8.22 -1.08
N ASP A 201 -5.59 -8.59 -0.05
CA ASP A 201 -5.62 -7.91 1.24
C ASP A 201 -5.08 -8.85 2.32
N TYR A 202 -3.79 -8.73 2.63
CA TYR A 202 -3.13 -9.55 3.63
C TYR A 202 -3.40 -9.04 5.04
N ARG A 203 -4.02 -9.86 5.89
CA ARG A 203 -4.32 -9.51 7.28
C ARG A 203 -3.86 -10.59 8.26
N ARG A 204 -3.50 -10.16 9.47
CA ARG A 204 -3.25 -11.06 10.59
C ARG A 204 -4.50 -11.17 11.45
N LYS A 205 -4.86 -12.42 11.82
CA LYS A 205 -6.10 -12.74 12.54
C LYS A 205 -6.28 -12.03 13.88
N ASN A 206 -5.16 -11.82 14.59
CA ASN A 206 -5.18 -11.20 15.91
C ASN A 206 -4.27 -9.98 15.93
N ASP A 207 -4.24 -9.23 14.82
CA ASP A 207 -3.52 -7.96 14.72
C ASP A 207 -3.83 -7.10 15.95
N ASP A 208 -2.80 -6.71 16.69
CA ASP A 208 -2.91 -6.06 17.98
C ASP A 208 -3.57 -4.68 17.88
N VAL A 209 -3.38 -3.96 16.78
CA VAL A 209 -4.03 -2.67 16.51
C VAL A 209 -5.50 -2.89 16.12
N VAL A 210 -5.77 -3.76 15.16
CA VAL A 210 -7.14 -4.02 14.66
C VAL A 210 -7.97 -4.68 15.74
N ARG A 211 -7.43 -5.67 16.43
CA ARG A 211 -8.12 -6.37 17.52
C ARG A 211 -8.53 -5.45 18.67
N TYR A 212 -7.65 -4.53 19.09
CA TYR A 212 -7.99 -3.56 20.11
C TYR A 212 -9.19 -2.71 19.69
N ASN A 213 -9.19 -2.26 18.48
CA ASN A 213 -10.26 -1.46 17.94
C ASN A 213 -11.57 -2.25 17.79
N ASP A 214 -11.50 -3.49 17.36
CA ASP A 214 -12.66 -4.38 17.23
C ASP A 214 -13.32 -4.68 18.58
N PHE A 215 -12.50 -4.92 19.60
CA PHE A 215 -13.00 -5.20 20.93
C PHE A 215 -13.83 -4.04 21.49
N ASN A 216 -13.39 -2.80 21.23
CA ASN A 216 -14.07 -1.60 21.73
C ASN A 216 -15.17 -1.09 20.79
N HIS A 217 -14.97 -1.27 19.47
CA HIS A 217 -15.81 -0.72 18.42
C HIS A 217 -15.81 -1.62 17.18
N PRO A 218 -16.38 -2.84 17.28
CA PRO A 218 -16.33 -3.82 16.20
C PRO A 218 -16.95 -3.32 14.90
N GLU A 219 -17.89 -2.36 15.00
CA GLU A 219 -18.55 -1.74 13.85
C GLU A 219 -17.67 -0.75 13.08
N TRP A 220 -16.55 -0.33 13.64
CA TRP A 220 -15.68 0.68 13.03
C TRP A 220 -14.50 0.08 12.26
N PHE A 221 -14.15 -1.17 12.56
CA PHE A 221 -12.95 -1.78 12.03
C PHE A 221 -13.21 -3.00 11.19
N THR A 222 -12.34 -3.15 10.24
CA THR A 222 -12.23 -4.36 9.45
C THR A 222 -11.41 -5.36 10.22
N SER A 223 -12.07 -6.32 10.82
CA SER A 223 -11.48 -7.43 11.53
C SER A 223 -11.84 -8.75 10.89
N GLN A 224 -11.39 -9.83 11.52
CA GLN A 224 -11.94 -11.14 11.19
C GLN A 224 -13.46 -11.23 11.45
N ASN A 225 -14.03 -10.36 12.28
CA ASN A 225 -15.48 -10.28 12.52
C ASN A 225 -16.21 -9.53 11.40
N ASP A 226 -15.51 -8.76 10.58
CA ASP A 226 -16.08 -8.05 9.43
C ASP A 226 -16.18 -8.95 8.17
N ILE A 227 -15.85 -10.23 8.29
CA ILE A 227 -15.92 -11.20 7.18
C ILE A 227 -17.31 -11.25 6.55
N SER A 228 -18.36 -11.06 7.34
CA SER A 228 -19.75 -11.01 6.84
C SER A 228 -20.01 -9.82 5.91
N ASN A 229 -19.26 -8.73 6.04
CA ASN A 229 -19.37 -7.50 5.25
C ASN A 229 -18.22 -7.30 4.28
N SER A 230 -17.25 -8.21 4.29
CA SER A 230 -16.09 -8.18 3.38
C SER A 230 -16.37 -9.04 2.16
N ILE A 231 -15.51 -8.91 1.17
CA ILE A 231 -15.49 -9.79 0.01
C ILE A 231 -14.46 -10.89 0.30
N PRO A 232 -14.88 -12.09 0.75
CA PRO A 232 -13.97 -13.07 1.38
C PRO A 232 -12.82 -13.51 0.48
N LYS A 233 -13.03 -13.44 -0.83
CA LYS A 233 -12.03 -13.87 -1.83
C LYS A 233 -10.84 -12.92 -1.98
N THR A 234 -10.89 -11.73 -1.38
CA THR A 234 -9.82 -10.73 -1.46
C THR A 234 -9.01 -10.63 -0.18
N ILE A 235 -9.56 -11.10 0.95
CA ILE A 235 -8.87 -11.10 2.24
C ILE A 235 -8.18 -12.44 2.47
N TYR A 236 -6.88 -12.36 2.76
CA TYR A 236 -6.03 -13.51 3.06
C TYR A 236 -5.54 -13.43 4.50
N TRP A 237 -6.16 -14.22 5.36
CA TRP A 237 -5.87 -14.26 6.78
C TRP A 237 -4.71 -15.18 7.10
N ILE A 238 -3.70 -14.66 7.82
CA ILE A 238 -2.65 -15.49 8.45
C ILE A 238 -2.72 -15.36 9.97
N ASP A 239 -2.15 -16.33 10.66
CA ASP A 239 -2.00 -16.25 12.11
C ASP A 239 -0.91 -15.23 12.47
N GLY A 240 -1.14 -14.53 13.57
CA GLY A 240 -0.21 -13.53 14.09
C GLY A 240 -0.93 -12.39 14.77
N THR A 241 -0.19 -11.65 15.58
CA THR A 241 -0.70 -10.53 16.39
C THR A 241 -0.10 -9.20 15.98
N SER A 242 1.08 -9.19 15.35
CA SER A 242 1.80 -7.97 15.05
C SER A 242 1.15 -7.17 13.92
N HIS A 243 1.05 -5.86 14.12
CA HIS A 243 0.63 -4.90 13.08
C HIS A 243 1.79 -4.46 12.19
N ARG A 244 3.02 -4.82 12.51
CA ARG A 244 4.22 -4.32 11.83
C ARG A 244 4.34 -4.83 10.40
N ILE A 245 4.65 -3.90 9.49
CA ILE A 245 4.83 -4.19 8.06
C ILE A 245 6.10 -5.01 7.78
N ASP A 246 7.14 -4.87 8.58
CA ASP A 246 8.45 -5.52 8.41
C ASP A 246 8.52 -6.95 8.97
N GLU A 247 7.43 -7.46 9.53
CA GLU A 247 7.36 -8.82 10.11
C GLU A 247 6.63 -9.84 9.22
N TRP A 248 6.34 -9.50 7.97
CA TRP A 248 5.79 -10.43 7.00
C TRP A 248 6.88 -11.39 6.49
N ILE A 249 6.50 -12.64 6.23
CA ILE A 249 7.40 -13.69 5.76
C ILE A 249 7.08 -13.99 4.30
N PHE A 250 8.11 -14.09 3.48
CA PHE A 250 7.98 -14.27 2.04
C PHE A 250 8.73 -15.52 1.58
N ASP A 251 8.19 -16.17 0.58
CA ASP A 251 8.89 -17.21 -0.16
C ASP A 251 10.14 -16.61 -0.83
N PRO A 252 11.33 -17.20 -0.63
CA PRO A 252 12.57 -16.59 -1.11
C PRO A 252 12.72 -16.64 -2.64
N VAL A 253 11.96 -17.49 -3.33
CA VAL A 253 12.03 -17.63 -4.79
C VAL A 253 10.98 -16.78 -5.48
N THR A 254 9.73 -16.82 -4.98
CA THR A 254 8.60 -16.14 -5.63
C THR A 254 8.31 -14.76 -5.06
N GLY A 255 8.81 -14.44 -3.86
CA GLY A 255 8.49 -13.21 -3.14
C GLY A 255 7.04 -13.11 -2.66
N GLN A 256 6.29 -14.20 -2.69
CA GLN A 256 4.92 -14.26 -2.20
C GLN A 256 4.86 -14.37 -0.68
N VAL A 257 3.82 -13.80 -0.06
CA VAL A 257 3.56 -14.02 1.36
C VAL A 257 3.32 -15.50 1.61
N ILE A 258 3.99 -16.05 2.64
CA ILE A 258 3.78 -17.43 3.08
C ILE A 258 3.10 -17.46 4.44
N ASP A 259 2.27 -18.48 4.64
CA ASP A 259 1.78 -18.84 5.97
C ASP A 259 2.89 -19.58 6.71
N SER A 260 3.35 -18.99 7.82
CA SER A 260 4.43 -19.54 8.64
C SER A 260 4.14 -20.94 9.22
N LYS A 261 2.87 -21.33 9.35
CA LYS A 261 2.47 -22.64 9.85
C LYS A 261 2.60 -23.74 8.81
N VAL A 262 2.29 -23.43 7.56
CA VAL A 262 2.30 -24.43 6.48
C VAL A 262 3.47 -24.28 5.52
N GLY A 263 4.25 -23.19 5.64
CA GLY A 263 5.43 -22.93 4.81
C GLY A 263 5.13 -22.81 3.31
N ARG A 264 3.89 -22.45 2.95
CA ARG A 264 3.43 -22.34 1.56
C ARG A 264 2.90 -20.93 1.28
N PRO A 265 3.02 -20.44 0.04
CA PRO A 265 2.37 -19.21 -0.37
C PRO A 265 0.86 -19.28 -0.13
N LEU A 266 0.31 -18.23 0.50
CA LEU A 266 -1.14 -18.12 0.76
C LEU A 266 -1.96 -18.06 -0.52
N VAL A 267 -1.37 -17.50 -1.57
CA VAL A 267 -2.04 -17.18 -2.84
C VAL A 267 -1.40 -17.96 -3.98
N SER A 268 -1.15 -19.26 -3.74
CA SER A 268 -0.60 -20.14 -4.78
C SER A 268 -1.55 -20.20 -5.98
N GLY A 269 -1.08 -19.76 -7.14
CA GLY A 269 -1.85 -19.77 -8.38
C GLY A 269 -2.46 -18.42 -8.79
N LEU A 270 -2.54 -17.43 -7.92
CA LEU A 270 -3.12 -16.12 -8.25
C LEU A 270 -2.32 -15.40 -9.33
N TYR A 271 -1.00 -15.40 -9.22
CA TYR A 271 -0.13 -14.79 -10.22
C TYR A 271 -0.21 -15.48 -11.58
N LYS A 272 -0.44 -16.79 -11.60
CA LYS A 272 -0.65 -17.55 -12.82
C LYS A 272 -1.96 -17.17 -13.52
N ALA A 273 -3.03 -17.01 -12.75
CA ALA A 273 -4.34 -16.61 -13.29
C ALA A 273 -4.35 -15.16 -13.81
N VAL A 274 -3.63 -14.24 -13.15
CA VAL A 274 -3.49 -12.85 -13.62
C VAL A 274 -2.64 -12.76 -14.87
N ALA A 275 -1.56 -13.52 -14.96
CA ALA A 275 -0.74 -13.62 -16.17
C ALA A 275 -1.52 -14.22 -17.35
N GLU A 276 -2.31 -15.26 -17.11
CA GLU A 276 -3.16 -15.89 -18.10
C GLU A 276 -4.30 -14.98 -18.56
N SER A 277 -4.91 -14.19 -17.67
CA SER A 277 -5.97 -13.23 -18.03
C SER A 277 -5.42 -12.04 -18.79
N ALA A 278 -4.20 -11.59 -18.51
CA ALA A 278 -3.55 -10.52 -19.26
C ALA A 278 -3.18 -10.96 -20.70
N ILE A 279 -2.88 -12.25 -20.89
CA ILE A 279 -2.58 -12.82 -22.21
C ILE A 279 -3.87 -13.00 -23.05
N LEU A 280 -5.02 -13.23 -22.41
CA LEU A 280 -6.31 -13.40 -23.09
C LEU A 280 -7.02 -12.07 -23.41
N ALA A 281 -6.51 -10.95 -22.88
CA ALA A 281 -7.05 -9.61 -23.13
C ALA A 281 -6.29 -8.83 -24.23
N THR A 282 -5.26 -9.43 -24.81
CA THR A 282 -4.54 -8.96 -26.00
C THR A 282 -4.95 -9.75 -27.23
#